data_524104c97c6a81a49a4b051a529d09d1
#
_entry.id   524104c97c6a81a49a4b051a529d09d1
#
_cell.length_a   1.000
_cell.length_b   1.000
_cell.length_c   1.000
_cell.angle_alpha   90.00
_cell.angle_beta   90.00
_cell.angle_gamma   90.00
#
_symmetry.space_group_name_H-M   'P 1'
#
loop_
_entity.id
_entity.type
_entity.pdbx_description
1 polymer ?
#
loop_
_entity_poly.entity_id
_entity_poly.type
_entity_poly.pdbx_seq_one_letter_code
_entity_poly.pdbx_strand_id
1 'polypeptide(L)'
;VSYTAVLVRAAGLALARNPELHQLLAGTRRLRPARVDIGLSVANEAAAAPVMQLHDVPGKPLLALAAEIERRAPEVRAEDTRTLAKLRRWGFIVPTGWLRRLVLRRLFSSLRFRKLFGSLQITVLPSVDIVASGVNGTTAVLAMGRVSERVVARGGRPAVRLMATLCCTGDHKVWDGQRVGKLLGEIARILETDELAKEVPVHEAEAATHVALDSAG
;
A
#
# COMPACT_ATOMS: atom_id res chain seq x y z
N VAL A 1 0.39 16.98 1.97
CA VAL A 1 -0.01 15.57 2.13
C VAL A 1 0.30 14.82 0.85
N SER A 2 1.04 13.69 0.92
CA SER A 2 1.40 12.91 -0.26
C SER A 2 0.24 12.05 -0.76
N TYR A 3 0.18 11.80 -2.08
CA TYR A 3 -0.80 10.87 -2.68
C TYR A 3 -0.70 9.45 -2.07
N THR A 4 0.48 9.06 -1.62
CA THR A 4 0.70 7.80 -0.92
C THR A 4 -0.09 7.74 0.39
N ALA A 5 -0.05 8.78 1.21
CA ALA A 5 -0.79 8.85 2.47
C ALA A 5 -2.31 8.85 2.22
N VAL A 6 -2.76 9.58 1.20
CA VAL A 6 -4.17 9.62 0.78
C VAL A 6 -4.66 8.22 0.39
N LEU A 7 -3.89 7.51 -0.45
CA LEU A 7 -4.24 6.14 -0.86
C LEU A 7 -4.26 5.16 0.32
N VAL A 8 -3.25 5.23 1.20
CA VAL A 8 -3.17 4.38 2.40
C VAL A 8 -4.39 4.61 3.29
N ARG A 9 -4.76 5.88 3.51
CA ARG A 9 -5.94 6.25 4.31
C ARG A 9 -7.23 5.72 3.69
N ALA A 10 -7.44 5.95 2.40
CA ALA A 10 -8.62 5.47 1.66
C ALA A 10 -8.73 3.94 1.72
N ALA A 11 -7.63 3.22 1.49
CA ALA A 11 -7.60 1.77 1.56
C ALA A 11 -7.88 1.24 2.97
N GLY A 12 -7.35 1.90 4.01
CA GLY A 12 -7.63 1.56 5.40
C GLY A 12 -9.11 1.70 5.76
N LEU A 13 -9.73 2.80 5.36
CA LEU A 13 -11.16 3.04 5.55
C LEU A 13 -12.02 2.04 4.77
N ALA A 14 -11.65 1.76 3.52
CA ALA A 14 -12.36 0.78 2.69
C ALA A 14 -12.34 -0.62 3.31
N LEU A 15 -11.19 -1.06 3.86
CA LEU A 15 -11.08 -2.34 4.56
C LEU A 15 -11.85 -2.36 5.89
N ALA A 16 -11.88 -1.26 6.64
CA ALA A 16 -12.62 -1.15 7.89
C ALA A 16 -14.13 -1.25 7.66
N ARG A 17 -14.63 -0.66 6.57
CA ARG A 17 -16.05 -0.72 6.17
C ARG A 17 -16.45 -2.06 5.56
N ASN A 18 -15.48 -2.82 5.07
CA ASN A 18 -15.69 -4.12 4.43
C ASN A 18 -14.84 -5.20 5.11
N PRO A 19 -15.16 -5.58 6.35
CA PRO A 19 -14.31 -6.49 7.13
C PRO A 19 -14.18 -7.89 6.53
N GLU A 20 -15.07 -8.29 5.62
CA GLU A 20 -14.95 -9.53 4.85
C GLU A 20 -13.79 -9.52 3.84
N LEU A 21 -13.30 -8.33 3.46
CA LEU A 21 -12.14 -8.15 2.59
C LEU A 21 -10.82 -8.17 3.38
N HIS A 22 -10.89 -7.91 4.69
CA HIS A 22 -9.73 -7.85 5.57
C HIS A 22 -9.35 -9.24 6.09
N GLN A 23 -8.58 -9.99 5.31
CA GLN A 23 -8.18 -11.37 5.63
C GLN A 23 -6.69 -11.59 5.45
N LEU A 24 -6.10 -12.39 6.34
CA LEU A 24 -4.76 -12.95 6.22
C LEU A 24 -4.84 -14.45 5.90
N LEU A 25 -3.92 -14.91 5.08
CA LEU A 25 -3.78 -16.33 4.76
C LEU A 25 -2.44 -16.85 5.29
N ALA A 26 -2.47 -17.85 6.15
CA ALA A 26 -1.28 -18.56 6.62
C ALA A 26 -1.43 -20.05 6.35
N GLY A 27 -0.75 -20.53 5.33
CA GLY A 27 -0.99 -21.87 4.79
C GLY A 27 -2.41 -22.00 4.26
N THR A 28 -3.22 -22.87 4.88
CA THR A 28 -4.64 -23.07 4.56
C THR A 28 -5.59 -22.30 5.49
N ARG A 29 -5.05 -21.66 6.54
CA ARG A 29 -5.87 -20.96 7.54
C ARG A 29 -6.12 -19.52 7.11
N ARG A 30 -7.40 -19.13 7.06
CA ARG A 30 -7.83 -17.75 6.89
C ARG A 30 -8.09 -17.13 8.25
N LEU A 31 -7.59 -15.93 8.46
CA LEU A 31 -7.75 -15.17 9.69
C LEU A 31 -8.20 -13.76 9.37
N ARG A 32 -9.09 -13.24 10.20
CA ARG A 32 -9.45 -11.82 10.18
C ARG A 32 -8.72 -11.14 11.34
N PRO A 33 -7.75 -10.27 11.07
CA PRO A 33 -7.11 -9.48 12.12
C PRO A 33 -8.13 -8.51 12.75
N ALA A 34 -7.93 -8.22 14.05
CA ALA A 34 -8.79 -7.26 14.75
C ALA A 34 -8.56 -5.80 14.32
N ARG A 35 -7.36 -5.49 13.80
CA ARG A 35 -6.96 -4.16 13.33
C ARG A 35 -6.59 -4.21 11.86
N VAL A 36 -6.86 -3.11 11.16
CA VAL A 36 -6.46 -2.96 9.76
C VAL A 36 -5.03 -2.41 9.71
N ASP A 37 -4.07 -3.34 9.54
CA ASP A 37 -2.68 -3.02 9.33
C ASP A 37 -2.36 -3.13 7.83
N ILE A 38 -1.67 -2.13 7.28
CA ILE A 38 -1.32 -2.05 5.87
C ILE A 38 0.20 -2.05 5.71
N GLY A 39 0.70 -2.86 4.79
CA GLY A 39 2.09 -2.83 4.37
C GLY A 39 2.29 -1.80 3.26
N LEU A 40 3.18 -0.84 3.44
CA LEU A 40 3.56 0.12 2.40
C LEU A 40 4.95 -0.24 1.86
N SER A 41 5.03 -0.50 0.56
CA SER A 41 6.33 -0.68 -0.13
C SER A 41 7.04 0.66 -0.22
N VAL A 42 8.25 0.70 0.28
CA VAL A 42 9.11 1.90 0.23
C VAL A 42 10.14 1.69 -0.87
N ALA A 43 10.22 2.62 -1.83
CA ALA A 43 11.19 2.53 -2.92
C ALA A 43 12.63 2.49 -2.37
N ASN A 44 13.43 1.52 -2.85
CA ASN A 44 14.84 1.36 -2.52
C ASN A 44 15.59 1.02 -3.80
N GLU A 45 16.64 1.78 -4.13
CA GLU A 45 17.44 1.60 -5.35
C GLU A 45 18.32 0.35 -5.30
N ALA A 46 18.64 -0.16 -4.11
CA ALA A 46 19.64 -1.21 -3.94
C ALA A 46 19.09 -2.64 -4.02
N ALA A 47 17.78 -2.86 -3.84
CA ALA A 47 17.21 -4.21 -3.77
C ALA A 47 15.68 -4.21 -3.86
N ALA A 48 15.06 -5.35 -3.49
CA ALA A 48 13.60 -5.44 -3.35
C ALA A 48 13.08 -4.37 -2.37
N ALA A 49 12.00 -3.69 -2.73
CA ALA A 49 11.43 -2.63 -1.93
C ALA A 49 11.02 -3.16 -0.53
N PRO A 50 11.58 -2.62 0.57
CA PRO A 50 11.18 -2.99 1.91
C PRO A 50 9.73 -2.62 2.16
N VAL A 51 9.08 -3.36 3.07
CA VAL A 51 7.69 -3.12 3.44
C VAL A 51 7.65 -2.48 4.83
N MET A 52 7.18 -1.24 4.87
CA MET A 52 6.88 -0.54 6.11
C MET A 52 5.47 -0.92 6.58
N GLN A 53 5.35 -1.44 7.78
CA GLN A 53 4.05 -1.75 8.35
C GLN A 53 3.43 -0.52 9.03
N LEU A 54 2.23 -0.16 8.62
CA LEU A 54 1.40 0.88 9.22
C LEU A 54 0.28 0.21 10.01
N HIS A 55 0.26 0.45 11.31
CA HIS A 55 -0.70 -0.16 12.23
C HIS A 55 -1.94 0.70 12.38
N ASP A 56 -3.10 0.05 12.49
CA ASP A 56 -4.39 0.68 12.79
C ASP A 56 -4.66 1.91 11.90
N VAL A 57 -4.55 1.71 10.60
CA VAL A 57 -4.68 2.80 9.62
C VAL A 57 -6.02 3.54 9.74
N PRO A 58 -7.17 2.88 9.95
CA PRO A 58 -8.46 3.57 10.11
C PRO A 58 -8.57 4.40 11.40
N GLY A 59 -7.79 4.09 12.44
CA GLY A 59 -7.76 4.84 13.70
C GLY A 59 -6.94 6.13 13.65
N LYS A 60 -6.18 6.36 12.56
CA LYS A 60 -5.27 7.52 12.44
C LYS A 60 -5.81 8.52 11.42
N PRO A 61 -5.84 9.83 11.74
CA PRO A 61 -6.20 10.85 10.76
C PRO A 61 -5.13 10.95 9.66
N LEU A 62 -5.52 11.48 8.49
CA LEU A 62 -4.68 11.57 7.29
C LEU A 62 -3.34 12.25 7.55
N LEU A 63 -3.32 13.36 8.29
CA LEU A 63 -2.08 14.10 8.60
C LEU A 63 -1.13 13.28 9.47
N ALA A 64 -1.63 12.56 10.45
CA ALA A 64 -0.81 11.70 11.30
C ALA A 64 -0.20 10.54 10.50
N LEU A 65 -0.94 9.96 9.55
CA LEU A 65 -0.41 8.95 8.64
C LEU A 65 0.66 9.52 7.70
N ALA A 66 0.45 10.71 7.16
CA ALA A 66 1.43 11.38 6.30
C ALA A 66 2.74 11.60 7.06
N ALA A 67 2.68 12.18 8.26
CA ALA A 67 3.85 12.42 9.11
C ALA A 67 4.55 11.09 9.52
N GLU A 68 3.80 10.04 9.84
CA GLU A 68 4.37 8.72 10.14
C GLU A 68 5.12 8.14 8.94
N ILE A 69 4.55 8.24 7.73
CA ILE A 69 5.17 7.74 6.50
C ILE A 69 6.48 8.50 6.22
N GLU A 70 6.45 9.83 6.25
CA GLU A 70 7.63 10.67 6.00
C GLU A 70 8.77 10.38 6.98
N ARG A 71 8.46 10.28 8.26
CA ARG A 71 9.45 10.00 9.30
C ARG A 71 10.06 8.62 9.17
N ARG A 72 9.23 7.58 8.94
CA ARG A 72 9.68 6.17 8.98
C ARG A 72 10.26 5.67 7.67
N ALA A 73 9.92 6.24 6.52
CA ALA A 73 10.39 5.75 5.24
C ALA A 73 11.93 5.75 5.10
N PRO A 74 12.68 6.78 5.52
CA PRO A 74 14.15 6.75 5.51
C PRO A 74 14.74 5.68 6.44
N GLU A 75 14.16 5.49 7.62
CA GLU A 75 14.58 4.50 8.62
C GLU A 75 14.47 3.07 8.05
N VAL A 76 13.32 2.77 7.42
CA VAL A 76 13.04 1.46 6.81
C VAL A 76 14.00 1.17 5.65
N ARG A 77 14.33 2.16 4.82
CA ARG A 77 15.34 2.01 3.75
C ARG A 77 16.71 1.66 4.32
N ALA A 78 17.12 2.37 5.36
CA ALA A 78 18.44 2.16 6.00
C ALA A 78 18.54 0.79 6.68
N GLU A 79 17.47 0.34 7.34
CA GLU A 79 17.41 -0.95 8.02
C GLU A 79 17.42 -2.12 7.02
N ASP A 80 16.68 -2.02 5.93
CA ASP A 80 16.64 -3.03 4.86
C ASP A 80 18.03 -3.22 4.23
N THR A 81 18.71 -2.12 3.92
CA THR A 81 20.08 -2.16 3.36
C THR A 81 21.05 -2.89 4.30
N ARG A 82 20.95 -2.65 5.61
CA ARG A 82 21.77 -3.32 6.62
C ARG A 82 21.42 -4.82 6.72
N THR A 83 20.13 -5.15 6.69
CA THR A 83 19.63 -6.52 6.80
C THR A 83 20.02 -7.35 5.59
N LEU A 84 19.90 -6.80 4.37
CA LEU A 84 20.36 -7.45 3.14
C LEU A 84 21.88 -7.68 3.13
N ALA A 85 22.66 -6.71 3.59
CA ALA A 85 24.10 -6.87 3.73
C ALA A 85 24.45 -8.01 4.69
N LYS A 86 23.75 -8.13 5.83
CA LYS A 86 23.89 -9.24 6.75
C LYS A 86 23.47 -10.57 6.12
N LEU A 87 22.30 -10.64 5.48
CA LEU A 87 21.81 -11.85 4.82
C LEU A 87 22.75 -12.31 3.69
N ARG A 88 23.31 -11.39 2.91
CA ARG A 88 24.31 -11.72 1.89
C ARG A 88 25.59 -12.30 2.49
N ARG A 89 26.02 -11.78 3.64
CA ARG A 89 27.19 -12.29 4.38
C ARG A 89 26.92 -13.67 5.01
N TRP A 90 25.70 -13.94 5.47
CA TRP A 90 25.30 -15.19 6.11
C TRP A 90 24.69 -16.21 5.14
N GLY A 91 24.26 -15.79 3.96
CA GLY A 91 23.67 -16.65 2.93
C GLY A 91 24.61 -17.74 2.38
N PHE A 92 25.92 -17.60 2.62
CA PHE A 92 26.92 -18.65 2.36
C PHE A 92 26.85 -19.83 3.36
N ILE A 93 26.13 -19.69 4.49
CA ILE A 93 26.17 -20.65 5.61
C ILE A 93 24.99 -21.65 5.58
N VAL A 94 23.96 -21.42 4.74
CA VAL A 94 22.84 -22.36 4.60
C VAL A 94 23.12 -23.31 3.44
N PRO A 95 23.77 -24.46 3.67
CA PRO A 95 24.00 -25.44 2.62
C PRO A 95 22.66 -26.16 2.35
N THR A 96 22.45 -26.54 1.12
CA THR A 96 21.39 -27.40 0.60
C THR A 96 20.01 -26.73 0.34
N GLY A 97 19.61 -26.74 -0.94
CA GLY A 97 18.39 -26.14 -1.43
C GLY A 97 17.09 -26.67 -0.82
N TRP A 98 17.05 -27.90 -0.31
CA TRP A 98 15.87 -28.49 0.32
C TRP A 98 15.64 -27.91 1.72
N LEU A 99 16.69 -27.70 2.54
CA LEU A 99 16.57 -27.11 3.86
C LEU A 99 16.12 -25.65 3.76
N ARG A 100 16.68 -24.89 2.81
CA ARG A 100 16.24 -23.53 2.49
C ARG A 100 14.76 -23.50 2.10
N ARG A 101 14.30 -24.44 1.27
CA ARG A 101 12.87 -24.54 0.90
C ARG A 101 11.99 -24.86 2.12
N LEU A 102 12.44 -25.74 3.01
CA LEU A 102 11.70 -26.10 4.22
C LEU A 102 11.59 -24.90 5.18
N VAL A 103 12.70 -24.19 5.41
CA VAL A 103 12.72 -22.97 6.25
C VAL A 103 11.82 -21.89 5.69
N LEU A 104 11.93 -21.60 4.39
CA LEU A 104 11.07 -20.62 3.72
C LEU A 104 9.60 -21.03 3.80
N ARG A 105 9.28 -22.31 3.52
CA ARG A 105 7.91 -22.82 3.63
C ARG A 105 7.35 -22.65 5.04
N ARG A 106 8.16 -22.94 6.06
CA ARG A 106 7.75 -22.76 7.46
C ARG A 106 7.58 -21.29 7.84
N LEU A 107 8.48 -20.42 7.36
CA LEU A 107 8.43 -18.99 7.59
C LEU A 107 7.18 -18.38 6.95
N PHE A 108 6.94 -18.66 5.65
CA PHE A 108 5.77 -18.18 4.92
C PHE A 108 4.44 -18.79 5.40
N SER A 109 4.46 -19.92 6.09
CA SER A 109 3.28 -20.48 6.74
C SER A 109 3.03 -19.92 8.14
N SER A 110 3.99 -19.16 8.69
CA SER A 110 3.89 -18.57 10.03
C SER A 110 2.98 -17.33 10.00
N LEU A 111 1.99 -17.32 10.90
CA LEU A 111 1.12 -16.15 11.11
C LEU A 111 1.88 -14.91 11.56
N ARG A 112 2.95 -15.09 12.36
CA ARG A 112 3.78 -13.98 12.81
C ARG A 112 4.46 -13.28 11.64
N PHE A 113 4.98 -14.08 10.70
CA PHE A 113 5.62 -13.55 9.50
C PHE A 113 4.61 -12.85 8.58
N ARG A 114 3.42 -13.45 8.39
CA ARG A 114 2.37 -12.86 7.56
C ARG A 114 1.83 -11.54 8.11
N LYS A 115 1.77 -11.40 9.43
CA LYS A 115 1.37 -10.14 10.07
C LYS A 115 2.32 -8.98 9.78
N LEU A 116 3.61 -9.25 9.46
CA LEU A 116 4.57 -8.21 9.10
C LEU A 116 4.23 -7.49 7.78
N PHE A 117 3.48 -8.12 6.89
CA PHE A 117 3.09 -7.54 5.60
C PHE A 117 1.70 -6.92 5.62
N GLY A 118 0.94 -7.09 6.69
CA GLY A 118 -0.47 -6.70 6.73
C GLY A 118 -1.36 -7.59 5.86
N SER A 119 -2.64 -7.29 5.79
CA SER A 119 -3.60 -7.99 4.92
C SER A 119 -3.65 -7.41 3.51
N LEU A 120 -3.25 -6.16 3.35
CA LEU A 120 -3.10 -5.45 2.08
C LEU A 120 -1.73 -4.78 2.05
N GLN A 121 -1.02 -4.95 0.95
CA GLN A 121 0.19 -4.20 0.68
C GLN A 121 -0.10 -3.13 -0.37
N ILE A 122 0.43 -1.93 -0.17
CA ILE A 122 0.32 -0.80 -1.10
C ILE A 122 1.68 -0.53 -1.70
N THR A 123 1.72 -0.33 -3.01
CA THR A 123 2.89 0.15 -3.74
C THR A 123 2.52 1.32 -4.63
N VAL A 124 3.37 2.34 -4.69
CA VAL A 124 3.18 3.52 -5.53
C VAL A 124 4.35 3.65 -6.47
N LEU A 125 4.08 3.72 -7.77
CA LEU A 125 5.07 3.78 -8.84
C LEU A 125 4.79 5.01 -9.72
N PRO A 126 5.33 6.19 -9.35
CA PRO A 126 5.01 7.45 -10.02
C PRO A 126 5.60 7.56 -11.44
N SER A 127 6.48 6.66 -11.84
CA SER A 127 7.11 6.64 -13.17
C SER A 127 6.29 5.94 -14.25
N VAL A 128 5.24 5.19 -13.89
CA VAL A 128 4.44 4.38 -14.82
C VAL A 128 2.95 4.61 -14.65
N ASP A 129 2.17 4.44 -15.72
CA ASP A 129 0.72 4.68 -15.70
C ASP A 129 -0.08 3.45 -15.27
N ILE A 130 0.42 2.26 -15.54
CA ILE A 130 -0.24 0.98 -15.24
C ILE A 130 0.76 0.09 -14.50
N VAL A 131 0.31 -0.52 -13.42
CA VAL A 131 1.12 -1.40 -12.59
C VAL A 131 0.37 -2.70 -12.34
N ALA A 132 1.00 -3.82 -12.67
CA ALA A 132 0.59 -5.14 -12.19
C ALA A 132 1.67 -5.65 -11.23
N SER A 133 1.28 -6.09 -10.05
CA SER A 133 2.20 -6.57 -9.02
C SER A 133 1.87 -8.00 -8.61
N GLY A 134 2.90 -8.81 -8.37
CA GLY A 134 2.73 -10.14 -7.77
C GLY A 134 2.39 -10.07 -6.28
N VAL A 135 1.70 -11.08 -5.77
CA VAL A 135 1.35 -11.18 -4.35
C VAL A 135 2.44 -11.94 -3.60
N ASN A 136 3.22 -11.24 -2.81
CA ASN A 136 4.30 -11.81 -2.00
C ASN A 136 4.09 -11.49 -0.51
N GLY A 137 3.83 -12.51 0.30
CA GLY A 137 3.74 -12.36 1.75
C GLY A 137 2.41 -11.80 2.28
N THR A 138 1.61 -11.12 1.47
CA THR A 138 0.28 -10.59 1.78
C THR A 138 -0.81 -11.37 1.05
N THR A 139 -2.08 -11.03 1.26
CA THR A 139 -3.21 -11.62 0.51
C THR A 139 -3.59 -10.79 -0.72
N ALA A 140 -3.31 -9.50 -0.72
CA ALA A 140 -3.54 -8.62 -1.86
C ALA A 140 -2.51 -7.49 -1.91
N VAL A 141 -2.23 -7.02 -3.12
CA VAL A 141 -1.39 -5.85 -3.40
C VAL A 141 -2.23 -4.85 -4.18
N LEU A 142 -2.31 -3.63 -3.66
CA LEU A 142 -2.87 -2.47 -4.32
C LEU A 142 -1.73 -1.62 -4.87
N ALA A 143 -1.72 -1.42 -6.17
CA ALA A 143 -0.72 -0.62 -6.85
C ALA A 143 -1.35 0.67 -7.40
N MET A 144 -0.65 1.79 -7.26
CA MET A 144 -1.01 3.07 -7.85
C MET A 144 0.09 3.50 -8.83
N GLY A 145 -0.31 3.82 -10.04
CA GLY A 145 0.56 4.42 -11.06
C GLY A 145 0.71 5.93 -10.88
N ARG A 146 1.25 6.57 -11.92
CA ARG A 146 1.45 8.02 -11.98
C ARG A 146 0.14 8.77 -11.80
N VAL A 147 0.19 9.84 -11.01
CA VAL A 147 -0.87 10.85 -10.96
C VAL A 147 -0.57 11.88 -12.05
N SER A 148 -1.49 12.05 -12.98
CA SER A 148 -1.35 12.99 -14.10
C SER A 148 -2.69 13.59 -14.50
N GLU A 149 -2.64 14.75 -15.14
CA GLU A 149 -3.82 15.35 -15.72
C GLU A 149 -4.32 14.53 -16.90
N ARG A 150 -5.62 14.24 -16.90
CA ARG A 150 -6.30 13.52 -17.98
C ARG A 150 -7.64 14.17 -18.28
N VAL A 151 -8.03 14.14 -19.56
CA VAL A 151 -9.36 14.58 -19.97
C VAL A 151 -10.36 13.48 -19.66
N VAL A 152 -11.36 13.80 -18.86
CA VAL A 152 -12.46 12.89 -18.47
C VAL A 152 -13.81 13.52 -18.76
N ALA A 153 -14.83 12.71 -18.98
CA ALA A 153 -16.20 13.20 -19.09
C ALA A 153 -16.79 13.44 -17.70
N ARG A 154 -17.23 14.67 -17.42
CA ARG A 154 -17.93 15.03 -16.18
C ARG A 154 -19.20 15.79 -16.50
N GLY A 155 -20.36 15.24 -16.09
CA GLY A 155 -21.66 15.84 -16.46
C GLY A 155 -21.87 15.96 -17.99
N GLY A 156 -21.37 15.01 -18.78
CA GLY A 156 -21.47 15.01 -20.24
C GLY A 156 -20.52 15.98 -20.95
N ARG A 157 -19.58 16.61 -20.24
CA ARG A 157 -18.60 17.56 -20.82
C ARG A 157 -17.17 17.10 -20.53
N PRO A 158 -16.20 17.37 -21.44
CA PRO A 158 -14.79 17.11 -21.15
C PRO A 158 -14.30 18.03 -20.03
N ALA A 159 -13.56 17.45 -19.08
CA ALA A 159 -12.94 18.18 -17.99
C ALA A 159 -11.54 17.61 -17.73
N VAL A 160 -10.56 18.47 -17.45
CA VAL A 160 -9.23 18.05 -17.02
C VAL A 160 -9.27 17.75 -15.52
N ARG A 161 -8.76 16.57 -15.13
CA ARG A 161 -8.67 16.14 -13.73
C ARG A 161 -7.37 15.39 -13.49
N LEU A 162 -6.87 15.50 -12.26
CA LEU A 162 -5.78 14.62 -11.78
C LEU A 162 -6.32 13.20 -11.59
N MET A 163 -5.71 12.26 -12.30
CA MET A 163 -6.11 10.87 -12.35
C MET A 163 -4.93 9.95 -12.07
N ALA A 164 -5.20 8.85 -11.40
CA ALA A 164 -4.25 7.75 -11.25
C ALA A 164 -4.93 6.42 -11.57
N THR A 165 -4.16 5.48 -12.11
CA THR A 165 -4.65 4.11 -12.31
C THR A 165 -4.38 3.29 -11.04
N LEU A 166 -5.40 2.65 -10.51
CA LEU A 166 -5.30 1.71 -9.40
C LEU A 166 -5.45 0.29 -9.93
N CYS A 167 -4.50 -0.57 -9.59
CA CYS A 167 -4.55 -2.00 -9.88
C CYS A 167 -4.51 -2.80 -8.57
N CYS A 168 -5.35 -3.81 -8.45
CA CYS A 168 -5.33 -4.71 -7.30
C CYS A 168 -5.12 -6.15 -7.77
N THR A 169 -4.12 -6.81 -7.20
CA THR A 169 -3.84 -8.23 -7.40
C THR A 169 -4.05 -8.96 -6.08
N GLY A 170 -4.84 -10.03 -6.10
CA GLY A 170 -5.17 -10.82 -4.92
C GLY A 170 -4.86 -12.31 -5.07
N ASP A 171 -4.51 -12.97 -3.95
CA ASP A 171 -4.44 -14.43 -3.90
C ASP A 171 -5.85 -15.00 -4.04
N HIS A 172 -6.10 -15.76 -5.11
CA HIS A 172 -7.43 -16.28 -5.46
C HIS A 172 -8.04 -17.21 -4.41
N LYS A 173 -7.24 -17.68 -3.45
CA LYS A 173 -7.74 -18.39 -2.28
C LYS A 173 -8.58 -17.51 -1.34
N VAL A 174 -8.40 -16.19 -1.39
CA VAL A 174 -9.08 -15.21 -0.52
C VAL A 174 -9.87 -14.21 -1.35
N TRP A 175 -9.33 -13.80 -2.48
CA TRP A 175 -9.84 -12.75 -3.34
C TRP A 175 -10.40 -13.31 -4.64
N ASP A 176 -11.59 -12.90 -5.02
CA ASP A 176 -12.18 -13.06 -6.33
C ASP A 176 -12.42 -11.70 -6.98
N GLY A 177 -12.83 -11.69 -8.24
CA GLY A 177 -13.06 -10.47 -9.00
C GLY A 177 -14.10 -9.54 -8.36
N GLN A 178 -15.14 -10.10 -7.74
CA GLN A 178 -16.18 -9.33 -7.07
C GLN A 178 -15.62 -8.60 -5.82
N ARG A 179 -14.81 -9.27 -5.02
CA ARG A 179 -14.16 -8.67 -3.84
C ARG A 179 -13.17 -7.60 -4.21
N VAL A 180 -12.35 -7.86 -5.25
CA VAL A 180 -11.42 -6.84 -5.77
C VAL A 180 -12.20 -5.62 -6.28
N GLY A 181 -13.25 -5.84 -7.07
CA GLY A 181 -14.11 -4.77 -7.56
C GLY A 181 -14.76 -3.96 -6.44
N LYS A 182 -15.24 -4.64 -5.37
CA LYS A 182 -15.80 -3.97 -4.19
C LYS A 182 -14.77 -3.09 -3.47
N LEU A 183 -13.54 -3.60 -3.28
CA LEU A 183 -12.46 -2.83 -2.65
C LEU A 183 -12.10 -1.59 -3.48
N LEU A 184 -11.85 -1.77 -4.78
CA LEU A 184 -11.47 -0.68 -5.67
C LEU A 184 -12.59 0.36 -5.79
N GLY A 185 -13.86 -0.08 -5.88
CA GLY A 185 -15.01 0.82 -5.93
C GLY A 185 -15.16 1.66 -4.65
N GLU A 186 -14.95 1.06 -3.48
CA GLU A 186 -15.01 1.81 -2.22
C GLU A 186 -13.82 2.78 -2.07
N ILE A 187 -12.61 2.38 -2.48
CA ILE A 187 -11.45 3.28 -2.50
C ILE A 187 -11.69 4.46 -3.45
N ALA A 188 -12.17 4.19 -4.68
CA ALA A 188 -12.49 5.24 -5.65
C ALA A 188 -13.54 6.21 -5.08
N ARG A 189 -14.60 5.69 -4.48
CA ARG A 189 -15.63 6.51 -3.83
C ARG A 189 -15.05 7.44 -2.76
N ILE A 190 -14.16 6.94 -1.90
CA ILE A 190 -13.51 7.74 -0.85
C ILE A 190 -12.62 8.83 -1.45
N LEU A 191 -11.86 8.49 -2.52
CA LEU A 191 -10.94 9.42 -3.18
C LEU A 191 -11.66 10.48 -4.01
N GLU A 192 -12.83 10.17 -4.58
CA GLU A 192 -13.62 11.07 -5.43
C GLU A 192 -14.59 11.93 -4.65
N THR A 193 -14.77 11.69 -3.37
CA THR A 193 -15.61 12.49 -2.46
C THR A 193 -14.75 13.40 -1.59
N ASP A 194 -15.40 14.41 -0.97
CA ASP A 194 -14.74 15.32 -0.02
C ASP A 194 -14.48 14.68 1.37
N GLU A 195 -14.56 13.35 1.48
CA GLU A 195 -14.44 12.65 2.74
C GLU A 195 -13.08 12.86 3.40
N LEU A 196 -12.00 12.70 2.64
CA LEU A 196 -10.64 12.92 3.12
C LEU A 196 -10.26 14.38 3.21
N ALA A 197 -10.87 15.24 2.39
CA ALA A 197 -10.65 16.69 2.45
C ALA A 197 -11.07 17.28 3.80
N LYS A 198 -12.09 16.71 4.42
CA LYS A 198 -12.56 17.12 5.76
C LYS A 198 -11.58 16.79 6.90
N GLU A 199 -10.62 15.90 6.66
CA GLU A 199 -9.57 15.55 7.62
C GLU A 199 -8.39 16.54 7.57
N VAL A 200 -8.32 17.43 6.55
CA VAL A 200 -7.25 18.40 6.37
C VAL A 200 -7.75 19.79 6.76
N PRO A 201 -7.12 20.49 7.71
CA PRO A 201 -7.47 21.86 8.07
C PRO A 201 -7.38 22.80 6.84
N VAL A 202 -8.32 23.73 6.71
CA VAL A 202 -8.42 24.65 5.56
C VAL A 202 -7.13 25.44 5.31
N HIS A 203 -6.38 25.79 6.35
CA HIS A 203 -5.10 26.52 6.26
C HIS A 203 -3.97 25.73 5.55
N GLU A 204 -3.96 24.40 5.63
CA GLU A 204 -2.95 23.59 4.92
C GLU A 204 -3.34 23.28 3.47
N ALA A 205 -4.62 23.31 3.15
CA ALA A 205 -5.12 23.10 1.80
C ALA A 205 -4.72 24.27 0.85
N GLU A 206 -4.73 25.50 1.34
CA GLU A 206 -4.29 26.69 0.58
C GLU A 206 -2.78 26.70 0.33
N ALA A 207 -1.97 26.30 1.32
CA ALA A 207 -0.53 26.22 1.17
C ALA A 207 -0.10 25.15 0.16
N ALA A 208 -0.80 24.02 0.10
CA ALA A 208 -0.51 22.95 -0.86
C ALA A 208 -0.87 23.35 -2.31
N THR A 209 -1.88 24.20 -2.48
CA THR A 209 -2.29 24.72 -3.81
C THR A 209 -1.29 25.76 -4.33
N HIS A 210 -0.72 26.58 -3.46
CA HIS A 210 0.31 27.57 -3.84
C HIS A 210 1.63 26.93 -4.25
N VAL A 211 2.08 25.88 -3.54
CA VAL A 211 3.33 25.15 -3.87
C VAL A 211 3.20 24.42 -5.21
N ALA A 212 2.02 23.93 -5.57
CA ALA A 212 1.78 23.27 -6.85
C ALA A 212 1.78 24.25 -8.04
N LEU A 213 1.44 25.52 -7.82
CA LEU A 213 1.45 26.56 -8.85
C LEU A 213 2.85 27.15 -9.09
N ASP A 214 3.68 27.26 -8.05
CA ASP A 214 5.05 27.80 -8.14
C ASP A 214 6.05 26.77 -8.73
N SER A 215 5.74 25.49 -8.74
CA SER A 215 6.60 24.45 -9.35
C SER A 215 6.32 24.19 -10.83
N ALA A 216 5.34 24.88 -11.43
CA ALA A 216 4.92 24.74 -12.82
C ALA A 216 5.26 25.96 -13.71
N GLY A 217 6.09 26.90 -13.19
CA GLY A 217 6.57 28.10 -13.89
C GLY A 217 7.99 27.93 -14.41
#